data_8008be0cbd2485ded9d4b44fae222bac
#
_entry.id   8008be0cbd2485ded9d4b44fae222bac
#
_cell.length_a   1.000
_cell.length_b   1.000
_cell.length_c   1.000
_cell.angle_alpha   90.00
_cell.angle_beta   90.00
_cell.angle_gamma   90.00
#
_symmetry.space_group_name_H-M   'P 1'
#
loop_
_entity.id
_entity.type
_entity.pdbx_description
1 polymer ?
#
loop_
_entity_poly.entity_id
_entity_poly.type
_entity_poly.pdbx_seq_one_letter_code
_entity_poly.pdbx_strand_id
1 'polypeptide(L)'
;MSASNLIRVGGLAAVLAGALLLIADLWSLLLEVIVGGSENFSEFAVTTPWTVLSTMFLLGSLLLLVALVGLYARQSEAAGTLGLAGFLVALVGTGLLVGMMWTMAFVVPSAAIEAPAFLDAEETAGPLDMGFMLSGIAVAVGWALFGVATLRARVFPRRAAIVLKVGALLTVLPLPATTLLIDVAVAWLGLSLLSEQGRSTAETSIGAQPRVQ
;
A
#
# COMPACT_ATOMS: atom_id res chain seq x y z
N MET A 1 -11.11 21.54 3.35
CA MET A 1 -9.87 21.29 2.58
C MET A 1 -10.19 21.47 1.10
N SER A 2 -9.33 22.17 0.34
CA SER A 2 -9.51 22.27 -1.10
C SER A 2 -9.13 20.93 -1.77
N ALA A 3 -9.72 20.62 -2.94
CA ALA A 3 -9.38 19.40 -3.69
C ALA A 3 -7.87 19.31 -4.00
N SER A 4 -7.22 20.44 -4.25
CA SER A 4 -5.78 20.53 -4.47
C SER A 4 -4.95 20.08 -3.27
N ASN A 5 -5.36 20.44 -2.04
CA ASN A 5 -4.69 19.99 -0.83
C ASN A 5 -4.84 18.50 -0.60
N LEU A 6 -6.03 17.94 -0.86
CA LEU A 6 -6.27 16.49 -0.76
C LEU A 6 -5.37 15.69 -1.72
N ILE A 7 -5.25 16.15 -2.96
CA ILE A 7 -4.38 15.52 -3.98
C ILE A 7 -2.91 15.61 -3.54
N ARG A 8 -2.48 16.76 -2.99
CA ARG A 8 -1.10 16.93 -2.53
C ARG A 8 -0.75 16.00 -1.35
N VAL A 9 -1.63 15.96 -0.35
CA VAL A 9 -1.46 15.07 0.82
C VAL A 9 -1.47 13.61 0.38
N GLY A 10 -2.39 13.23 -0.53
CA GLY A 10 -2.43 11.89 -1.10
C GLY A 10 -1.18 11.54 -1.90
N GLY A 11 -0.62 12.48 -2.66
CA GLY A 11 0.64 12.29 -3.38
C GLY A 11 1.82 12.05 -2.45
N LEU A 12 1.96 12.86 -1.39
CA LEU A 12 2.98 12.65 -0.36
C LEU A 12 2.80 11.31 0.36
N ALA A 13 1.56 11.00 0.75
CA ALA A 13 1.23 9.72 1.38
C ALA A 13 1.57 8.53 0.47
N ALA A 14 1.35 8.64 -0.85
CA ALA A 14 1.68 7.58 -1.81
C ALA A 14 3.20 7.36 -1.92
N VAL A 15 3.99 8.42 -1.96
CA VAL A 15 5.46 8.31 -1.99
C VAL A 15 5.97 7.67 -0.70
N LEU A 16 5.48 8.15 0.45
CA LEU A 16 5.90 7.64 1.76
C LEU A 16 5.43 6.20 1.98
N ALA A 17 4.18 5.86 1.60
CA ALA A 17 3.66 4.51 1.70
C ALA A 17 4.48 3.53 0.85
N GLY A 18 4.66 3.84 -0.44
CA GLY A 18 5.42 2.97 -1.34
C GLY A 18 6.87 2.81 -0.93
N ALA A 19 7.54 3.88 -0.46
CA ALA A 19 8.90 3.79 0.04
C ALA A 19 9.00 2.96 1.33
N LEU A 20 8.09 3.17 2.29
CA LEU A 20 8.10 2.48 3.58
C LEU A 20 7.77 1.00 3.42
N LEU A 21 6.77 0.66 2.61
CA LEU A 21 6.39 -0.72 2.33
C LEU A 21 7.50 -1.44 1.56
N LEU A 22 8.10 -0.80 0.54
CA LEU A 22 9.23 -1.36 -0.19
C LEU A 22 10.43 -1.67 0.72
N ILE A 23 10.76 -0.77 1.65
CA ILE A 23 11.82 -1.00 2.63
C ILE A 23 11.45 -2.15 3.57
N ALA A 24 10.19 -2.21 4.02
CA ALA A 24 9.70 -3.27 4.89
C ALA A 24 9.74 -4.64 4.20
N ASP A 25 9.32 -4.71 2.93
CA ASP A 25 9.38 -5.95 2.14
C ASP A 25 10.83 -6.43 1.93
N LEU A 26 11.74 -5.51 1.57
CA LEU A 26 13.17 -5.84 1.44
C LEU A 26 13.78 -6.28 2.78
N TRP A 27 13.39 -5.63 3.87
CA TRP A 27 13.81 -6.02 5.23
C TRP A 27 13.28 -7.41 5.60
N SER A 28 12.00 -7.69 5.28
CA SER A 28 11.40 -9.02 5.48
C SER A 28 12.17 -10.13 4.75
N LEU A 29 12.53 -9.90 3.48
CA LEU A 29 13.34 -10.85 2.70
C LEU A 29 14.73 -11.08 3.32
N LEU A 30 15.37 -10.02 3.81
CA LEU A 30 16.66 -10.15 4.51
C LEU A 30 16.53 -10.94 5.81
N LEU A 31 15.46 -10.68 6.58
CA LEU A 31 15.20 -11.42 7.83
C LEU A 31 14.93 -12.90 7.56
N GLU A 32 14.21 -13.25 6.51
CA GLU A 32 13.98 -14.63 6.11
C GLU A 32 15.31 -15.37 5.81
N VAL A 33 16.27 -14.69 5.16
CA VAL A 33 17.59 -15.25 4.88
C VAL A 33 18.44 -15.37 6.15
N ILE A 34 18.37 -14.39 7.06
CA ILE A 34 19.24 -14.32 8.25
C ILE A 34 18.69 -15.18 9.40
N VAL A 35 17.36 -15.13 9.60
CA VAL A 35 16.66 -15.74 10.75
C VAL A 35 15.95 -17.05 10.36
N GLY A 36 15.93 -17.41 9.08
CA GLY A 36 15.26 -18.58 8.51
C GLY A 36 15.61 -19.96 9.09
N GLY A 37 16.15 -19.98 10.31
CA GLY A 37 16.40 -21.14 11.14
C GLY A 37 15.84 -21.04 12.57
N SER A 38 15.03 -20.02 12.89
CA SER A 38 14.32 -20.03 14.18
C SER A 38 13.24 -21.08 14.12
N GLU A 39 13.32 -22.09 15.00
CA GLU A 39 12.40 -23.22 15.04
C GLU A 39 10.98 -22.79 15.40
N ASN A 40 10.79 -21.62 16.06
CA ASN A 40 9.52 -21.15 16.56
C ASN A 40 9.21 -19.71 16.15
N PHE A 41 8.06 -19.50 15.51
CA PHE A 41 7.59 -18.17 15.12
C PHE A 41 7.34 -17.27 16.36
N SER A 42 6.84 -17.85 17.47
CA SER A 42 6.58 -17.13 18.72
C SER A 42 7.83 -16.46 19.29
N GLU A 43 8.99 -17.09 19.18
CA GLU A 43 10.26 -16.50 19.63
C GLU A 43 10.68 -15.30 18.78
N PHE A 44 10.45 -15.38 17.49
CA PHE A 44 10.73 -14.27 16.56
C PHE A 44 9.77 -13.08 16.76
N ALA A 45 8.49 -13.35 17.02
CA ALA A 45 7.45 -12.35 17.15
C ALA A 45 7.61 -11.37 18.32
N VAL A 46 8.43 -11.71 19.32
CA VAL A 46 8.75 -10.84 20.46
C VAL A 46 10.06 -10.07 20.29
N THR A 47 10.75 -10.23 19.16
CA THR A 47 12.02 -9.57 18.90
C THR A 47 11.86 -8.11 18.42
N THR A 48 12.92 -7.32 18.62
CA THR A 48 12.97 -5.95 18.07
C THR A 48 12.86 -5.91 16.54
N PRO A 49 13.53 -6.78 15.75
CA PRO A 49 13.34 -6.83 14.30
C PRO A 49 11.88 -7.01 13.86
N TRP A 50 11.14 -7.92 14.52
CA TRP A 50 9.71 -8.09 14.26
C TRP A 50 8.90 -6.83 14.57
N THR A 51 9.13 -6.21 15.74
CA THR A 51 8.43 -4.99 16.15
C THR A 51 8.65 -3.84 15.16
N VAL A 52 9.87 -3.65 14.69
CA VAL A 52 10.19 -2.65 13.67
C VAL A 52 9.48 -2.95 12.37
N LEU A 53 9.58 -4.20 11.88
CA LEU A 53 8.98 -4.64 10.62
C LEU A 53 7.46 -4.47 10.62
N SER A 54 6.78 -5.00 11.64
CA SER A 54 5.31 -4.93 11.74
C SER A 54 4.80 -3.50 11.88
N THR A 55 5.54 -2.64 12.60
CA THR A 55 5.25 -1.20 12.69
C THR A 55 5.41 -0.50 11.33
N MET A 56 6.44 -0.82 10.55
CA MET A 56 6.63 -0.26 9.21
C MET A 56 5.49 -0.65 8.28
N PHE A 57 5.09 -1.91 8.27
CA PHE A 57 3.93 -2.38 7.49
C PHE A 57 2.63 -1.70 7.92
N LEU A 58 2.40 -1.54 9.21
CA LEU A 58 1.21 -0.84 9.73
C LEU A 58 1.18 0.62 9.29
N LEU A 59 2.26 1.36 9.48
CA LEU A 59 2.35 2.76 9.08
C LEU A 59 2.25 2.92 7.56
N GLY A 60 2.90 2.03 6.80
CA GLY A 60 2.83 2.00 5.34
C GLY A 60 1.40 1.76 4.85
N SER A 61 0.68 0.81 5.44
CA SER A 61 -0.71 0.50 5.08
C SER A 61 -1.69 1.63 5.43
N LEU A 62 -1.48 2.34 6.54
CA LEU A 62 -2.25 3.54 6.89
C LEU A 62 -2.00 4.68 5.89
N LEU A 63 -0.74 4.92 5.52
CA LEU A 63 -0.39 5.89 4.49
C LEU A 63 -0.98 5.50 3.13
N LEU A 64 -1.06 4.21 2.82
CA LEU A 64 -1.65 3.69 1.60
C LEU A 64 -3.14 4.01 1.49
N LEU A 65 -3.91 3.99 2.60
CA LEU A 65 -5.30 4.45 2.63
C LEU A 65 -5.42 5.92 2.22
N VAL A 66 -4.57 6.78 2.80
CA VAL A 66 -4.55 8.21 2.47
C VAL A 66 -4.14 8.43 1.01
N ALA A 67 -3.15 7.67 0.55
CA ALA A 67 -2.69 7.68 -0.83
C ALA A 67 -3.80 7.34 -1.81
N LEU A 68 -4.55 6.25 -1.54
CA LEU A 68 -5.65 5.78 -2.38
C LEU A 68 -6.73 6.85 -2.57
N VAL A 69 -7.07 7.59 -1.49
CA VAL A 69 -8.03 8.69 -1.56
C VAL A 69 -7.53 9.81 -2.48
N GLY A 70 -6.26 10.21 -2.35
CA GLY A 70 -5.66 11.27 -3.18
C GLY A 70 -5.51 10.86 -4.64
N LEU A 71 -5.10 9.61 -4.91
CA LEU A 71 -5.01 9.05 -6.25
C LEU A 71 -6.39 9.00 -6.93
N TYR A 72 -7.41 8.55 -6.19
CA TYR A 72 -8.78 8.54 -6.70
C TYR A 72 -9.31 9.95 -6.96
N ALA A 73 -9.11 10.89 -6.03
CA ALA A 73 -9.55 12.28 -6.20
C ALA A 73 -9.01 12.91 -7.49
N ARG A 74 -7.77 12.57 -7.89
CA ARG A 74 -7.14 13.08 -9.13
C ARG A 74 -7.78 12.53 -10.41
N GLN A 75 -8.28 11.29 -10.39
CA GLN A 75 -8.79 10.62 -11.59
C GLN A 75 -10.30 10.42 -11.59
N SER A 76 -11.03 10.85 -10.56
CA SER A 76 -12.45 10.53 -10.34
C SER A 76 -13.35 10.89 -11.53
N GLU A 77 -13.14 12.06 -12.14
CA GLU A 77 -13.92 12.51 -13.29
C GLU A 77 -13.65 11.65 -14.55
N ALA A 78 -12.38 11.32 -14.81
CA ALA A 78 -11.98 10.57 -16.00
C ALA A 78 -12.19 9.05 -15.88
N ALA A 79 -12.17 8.51 -14.65
CA ALA A 79 -12.30 7.08 -14.40
C ALA A 79 -13.75 6.58 -14.35
N GLY A 80 -14.73 7.46 -14.18
CA GLY A 80 -16.16 7.15 -14.18
C GLY A 80 -16.55 6.09 -13.14
N THR A 81 -17.62 5.31 -13.45
CA THR A 81 -18.14 4.27 -12.53
C THR A 81 -17.16 3.15 -12.25
N LEU A 82 -16.30 2.77 -13.22
CA LEU A 82 -15.27 1.77 -13.01
C LEU A 82 -14.22 2.26 -12.01
N GLY A 83 -13.88 3.55 -12.07
CA GLY A 83 -12.98 4.18 -11.13
C GLY A 83 -13.52 4.17 -9.70
N LEU A 84 -14.81 4.49 -9.54
CA LEU A 84 -15.47 4.44 -8.25
C LEU A 84 -15.52 3.00 -7.69
N ALA A 85 -15.91 2.03 -8.52
CA ALA A 85 -15.96 0.63 -8.10
C ALA A 85 -14.58 0.12 -7.69
N GLY A 86 -13.54 0.36 -8.50
CA GLY A 86 -12.17 -0.01 -8.19
C GLY A 86 -11.65 0.67 -6.91
N PHE A 87 -11.96 1.96 -6.73
CA PHE A 87 -11.63 2.70 -5.51
C PHE A 87 -12.28 2.08 -4.26
N LEU A 88 -13.59 1.79 -4.31
CA LEU A 88 -14.30 1.24 -3.15
C LEU A 88 -13.78 -0.16 -2.76
N VAL A 89 -13.55 -1.04 -3.75
CA VAL A 89 -13.00 -2.36 -3.48
C VAL A 89 -11.57 -2.26 -2.95
N ALA A 90 -10.72 -1.38 -3.53
CA ALA A 90 -9.37 -1.13 -3.03
C ALA A 90 -9.38 -0.53 -1.62
N LEU A 91 -10.33 0.35 -1.31
CA LEU A 91 -10.48 0.95 0.02
C LEU A 91 -10.82 -0.11 1.07
N VAL A 92 -11.77 -0.99 0.77
CA VAL A 92 -12.12 -2.11 1.65
C VAL A 92 -10.93 -3.05 1.82
N GLY A 93 -10.29 -3.46 0.73
CA GLY A 93 -9.12 -4.34 0.77
C GLY A 93 -7.97 -3.73 1.58
N THR A 94 -7.67 -2.44 1.35
CA THR A 94 -6.60 -1.75 2.11
C THR A 94 -6.99 -1.55 3.58
N GLY A 95 -8.27 -1.34 3.89
CA GLY A 95 -8.76 -1.32 5.27
C GLY A 95 -8.57 -2.66 5.99
N LEU A 96 -8.86 -3.78 5.32
CA LEU A 96 -8.59 -5.12 5.83
C LEU A 96 -7.08 -5.37 6.02
N LEU A 97 -6.25 -4.90 5.08
CA LEU A 97 -4.79 -4.93 5.20
C LEU A 97 -4.31 -4.19 6.45
N VAL A 98 -4.84 -2.98 6.70
CA VAL A 98 -4.51 -2.24 7.94
C VAL A 98 -4.89 -3.04 9.19
N GLY A 99 -6.07 -3.67 9.21
CA GLY A 99 -6.49 -4.55 10.32
C GLY A 99 -5.54 -5.73 10.51
N MET A 100 -5.11 -6.36 9.41
CA MET A 100 -4.13 -7.44 9.43
C MET A 100 -2.78 -6.95 9.97
N MET A 101 -2.26 -5.81 9.50
CA MET A 101 -0.99 -5.25 9.98
C MET A 101 -1.08 -4.79 11.44
N TRP A 102 -2.22 -4.29 11.88
CA TRP A 102 -2.48 -3.99 13.29
C TRP A 102 -2.40 -5.26 14.15
N THR A 103 -3.00 -6.37 13.70
CA THR A 103 -2.91 -7.67 14.36
C THR A 103 -1.45 -8.13 14.47
N MET A 104 -0.67 -8.02 13.38
CA MET A 104 0.76 -8.38 13.38
C MET A 104 1.59 -7.52 14.34
N ALA A 105 1.26 -6.22 14.48
CA ALA A 105 2.01 -5.31 15.33
C ALA A 105 1.70 -5.44 16.83
N PHE A 106 0.46 -5.77 17.20
CA PHE A 106 0.01 -5.70 18.59
C PHE A 106 -0.51 -7.03 19.15
N VAL A 107 -1.26 -7.80 18.34
CA VAL A 107 -1.85 -9.05 18.82
C VAL A 107 -0.84 -10.18 18.80
N VAL A 108 -0.10 -10.31 17.72
CA VAL A 108 0.88 -11.40 17.54
C VAL A 108 1.95 -11.40 18.63
N PRO A 109 2.62 -10.27 19.00
CA PRO A 109 3.57 -10.27 20.11
C PRO A 109 2.94 -10.64 21.46
N SER A 110 1.70 -10.21 21.73
CA SER A 110 0.99 -10.58 22.95
C SER A 110 0.66 -12.08 22.97
N ALA A 111 0.18 -12.62 21.85
CA ALA A 111 -0.09 -14.05 21.73
C ALA A 111 1.18 -14.90 21.84
N ALA A 112 2.32 -14.39 21.36
CA ALA A 112 3.62 -15.06 21.49
C ALA A 112 4.06 -15.25 22.96
N ILE A 113 3.67 -14.30 23.82
CA ILE A 113 3.98 -14.39 25.26
C ILE A 113 2.97 -15.28 25.98
N GLU A 114 1.66 -15.13 25.69
CA GLU A 114 0.59 -15.75 26.47
C GLU A 114 0.20 -17.14 25.95
N ALA A 115 0.32 -17.39 24.66
CA ALA A 115 -0.08 -18.62 23.99
C ALA A 115 0.87 -19.01 22.84
N PRO A 116 2.16 -19.22 23.10
CA PRO A 116 3.15 -19.51 22.04
C PRO A 116 2.77 -20.73 21.20
N ALA A 117 2.28 -21.78 21.82
CA ALA A 117 1.85 -23.01 21.13
C ALA A 117 0.76 -22.77 20.07
N PHE A 118 -0.04 -21.70 20.19
CA PHE A 118 -1.03 -21.33 19.17
C PHE A 118 -0.35 -20.76 17.90
N LEU A 119 0.72 -19.99 18.07
CA LEU A 119 1.45 -19.38 16.94
C LEU A 119 2.41 -20.38 16.28
N ASP A 120 2.91 -21.36 17.03
CA ASP A 120 3.88 -22.35 16.55
C ASP A 120 3.19 -23.63 16.03
N ALA A 121 1.84 -23.67 16.03
CA ALA A 121 1.09 -24.79 15.48
C ALA A 121 1.29 -24.90 13.95
N GLU A 122 1.69 -26.07 13.45
CA GLU A 122 1.94 -26.33 12.04
C GLU A 122 0.69 -26.19 11.16
N GLU A 123 -0.50 -26.40 11.72
CA GLU A 123 -1.78 -26.27 11.01
C GLU A 123 -2.68 -25.29 11.77
N THR A 124 -2.78 -24.07 11.26
CA THR A 124 -3.73 -23.05 11.74
C THR A 124 -4.92 -22.88 10.80
N ALA A 125 -5.35 -23.94 10.11
CA ALA A 125 -6.53 -23.90 9.24
C ALA A 125 -7.77 -23.49 10.04
N GLY A 126 -7.96 -22.19 10.23
CA GLY A 126 -9.00 -21.61 11.06
C GLY A 126 -9.55 -20.29 10.55
N PRO A 127 -10.46 -19.66 11.32
CA PRO A 127 -11.02 -18.36 10.95
C PRO A 127 -9.97 -17.26 10.72
N LEU A 128 -8.80 -17.36 11.38
CA LEU A 128 -7.71 -16.38 11.22
C LEU A 128 -7.09 -16.45 9.82
N ASP A 129 -6.74 -17.65 9.35
CA ASP A 129 -6.16 -17.85 8.02
C ASP A 129 -7.15 -17.46 6.91
N MET A 130 -8.43 -17.81 7.11
CA MET A 130 -9.49 -17.41 6.20
C MET A 130 -9.60 -15.87 6.15
N GLY A 131 -9.49 -15.19 7.28
CA GLY A 131 -9.49 -13.74 7.37
C GLY A 131 -8.30 -13.10 6.62
N PHE A 132 -7.11 -13.66 6.78
CA PHE A 132 -5.90 -13.20 6.07
C PHE A 132 -6.00 -13.44 4.57
N MET A 133 -6.45 -14.62 4.16
CA MET A 133 -6.66 -14.94 2.74
C MET A 133 -7.69 -14.02 2.09
N LEU A 134 -8.83 -13.76 2.73
CA LEU A 134 -9.86 -12.84 2.23
C LEU A 134 -9.33 -11.41 2.12
N SER A 135 -8.53 -10.97 3.11
CA SER A 135 -7.90 -9.65 3.08
C SER A 135 -6.93 -9.52 1.91
N GLY A 136 -6.09 -10.52 1.68
CA GLY A 136 -5.16 -10.55 0.55
C GLY A 136 -5.88 -10.53 -0.81
N ILE A 137 -6.94 -11.33 -0.97
CA ILE A 137 -7.77 -11.32 -2.19
C ILE A 137 -8.43 -9.96 -2.39
N ALA A 138 -8.99 -9.35 -1.34
CA ALA A 138 -9.64 -8.04 -1.43
C ALA A 138 -8.65 -6.94 -1.83
N VAL A 139 -7.42 -6.95 -1.30
CA VAL A 139 -6.33 -6.06 -1.71
C VAL A 139 -6.00 -6.28 -3.19
N ALA A 140 -5.72 -7.51 -3.59
CA ALA A 140 -5.32 -7.83 -4.97
C ALA A 140 -6.39 -7.42 -5.99
N VAL A 141 -7.64 -7.81 -5.77
CA VAL A 141 -8.76 -7.47 -6.65
C VAL A 141 -9.00 -5.96 -6.67
N GLY A 142 -9.01 -5.31 -5.52
CA GLY A 142 -9.24 -3.88 -5.40
C GLY A 142 -8.17 -3.06 -6.15
N TRP A 143 -6.90 -3.31 -5.89
CA TRP A 143 -5.81 -2.60 -6.56
C TRP A 143 -5.67 -2.97 -8.04
N ALA A 144 -6.01 -4.19 -8.45
CA ALA A 144 -6.06 -4.56 -9.86
C ALA A 144 -7.16 -3.79 -10.61
N LEU A 145 -8.38 -3.72 -10.04
CA LEU A 145 -9.49 -2.94 -10.61
C LEU A 145 -9.16 -1.45 -10.65
N PHE A 146 -8.59 -0.91 -9.57
CA PHE A 146 -8.13 0.47 -9.51
C PHE A 146 -7.05 0.74 -10.57
N GLY A 147 -6.08 -0.16 -10.75
CA GLY A 147 -5.07 -0.08 -11.81
C GLY A 147 -5.65 -0.10 -13.21
N VAL A 148 -6.67 -0.93 -13.47
CA VAL A 148 -7.41 -0.92 -14.75
C VAL A 148 -8.13 0.41 -14.98
N ALA A 149 -8.78 0.95 -13.95
CA ALA A 149 -9.45 2.24 -14.02
C ALA A 149 -8.46 3.37 -14.30
N THR A 150 -7.31 3.36 -13.62
CA THR A 150 -6.20 4.31 -13.81
C THR A 150 -5.65 4.27 -15.23
N LEU A 151 -5.50 3.07 -15.82
CA LEU A 151 -5.09 2.91 -17.22
C LEU A 151 -6.11 3.51 -18.21
N ARG A 152 -7.41 3.33 -17.93
CA ARG A 152 -8.48 3.86 -18.80
C ARG A 152 -8.63 5.36 -18.67
N ALA A 153 -8.49 5.90 -17.47
CA ALA A 153 -8.57 7.33 -17.21
C ALA A 153 -7.46 8.14 -17.91
N ARG A 154 -6.30 7.53 -18.17
CA ARG A 154 -5.13 8.16 -18.84
C ARG A 154 -4.64 9.44 -18.15
N VAL A 155 -4.92 9.59 -16.88
CA VAL A 155 -4.52 10.74 -16.07
C VAL A 155 -3.08 10.57 -15.56
N PHE A 156 -2.68 9.32 -15.32
CA PHE A 156 -1.36 8.96 -14.81
C PHE A 156 -0.47 8.37 -15.90
N PRO A 157 0.87 8.32 -15.69
CA PRO A 157 1.79 7.66 -16.60
C PRO A 157 1.36 6.19 -16.83
N ARG A 158 1.16 5.83 -18.11
CA ARG A 158 0.68 4.50 -18.49
C ARG A 158 1.52 3.36 -17.90
N ARG A 159 2.85 3.56 -17.84
CA ARG A 159 3.79 2.57 -17.29
C ARG A 159 3.52 2.32 -15.81
N ALA A 160 3.33 3.36 -15.00
CA ALA A 160 3.02 3.22 -13.57
C ALA A 160 1.70 2.47 -13.33
N ALA A 161 0.66 2.78 -14.10
CA ALA A 161 -0.62 2.09 -14.01
C ALA A 161 -0.56 0.61 -14.46
N ILE A 162 0.31 0.25 -15.44
CA ILE A 162 0.56 -1.14 -15.83
C ILE A 162 1.28 -1.88 -14.70
N VAL A 163 2.32 -1.29 -14.12
CA VAL A 163 3.07 -1.89 -12.99
C VAL A 163 2.14 -2.12 -11.80
N LEU A 164 1.27 -1.14 -11.48
CA LEU A 164 0.27 -1.28 -10.42
C LEU A 164 -0.65 -2.47 -10.66
N LYS A 165 -1.24 -2.57 -11.86
CA LYS A 165 -2.15 -3.66 -12.21
C LYS A 165 -1.45 -5.03 -12.16
N VAL A 166 -0.26 -5.14 -12.72
CA VAL A 166 0.51 -6.39 -12.76
C VAL A 166 0.95 -6.75 -11.34
N GLY A 167 1.48 -5.80 -10.57
CA GLY A 167 1.86 -5.99 -9.18
C GLY A 167 0.68 -6.51 -8.34
N ALA A 168 -0.49 -5.86 -8.46
CA ALA A 168 -1.68 -6.30 -7.74
C ALA A 168 -2.11 -7.74 -8.06
N LEU A 169 -2.01 -8.17 -9.30
CA LEU A 169 -2.33 -9.55 -9.69
C LEU A 169 -1.30 -10.55 -9.18
N LEU A 170 -0.04 -10.15 -9.10
CA LEU A 170 1.04 -11.02 -8.61
C LEU A 170 0.94 -11.28 -7.10
N THR A 171 0.33 -10.38 -6.31
CA THR A 171 0.16 -10.60 -4.86
C THR A 171 -0.72 -11.80 -4.52
N VAL A 172 -1.50 -12.32 -5.47
CA VAL A 172 -2.26 -13.57 -5.28
C VAL A 172 -1.35 -14.80 -5.26
N LEU A 173 -0.17 -14.68 -5.86
CA LEU A 173 0.78 -15.79 -5.90
C LEU A 173 1.53 -15.87 -4.56
N PRO A 174 1.67 -17.06 -3.96
CA PRO A 174 2.42 -17.24 -2.73
C PRO A 174 3.93 -17.25 -3.01
N LEU A 175 4.44 -16.16 -3.59
CA LEU A 175 5.85 -15.99 -3.92
C LEU A 175 6.41 -14.82 -3.10
N PRO A 176 7.65 -14.92 -2.61
CA PRO A 176 8.29 -13.80 -1.95
C PRO A 176 8.40 -12.61 -2.92
N ALA A 177 8.38 -11.41 -2.37
CA ALA A 177 8.56 -10.17 -3.12
C ALA A 177 7.47 -9.81 -4.17
N THR A 178 6.30 -10.46 -4.17
CA THR A 178 5.21 -10.12 -5.11
C THR A 178 4.63 -8.74 -4.88
N THR A 179 4.75 -8.20 -3.67
CA THR A 179 4.29 -6.86 -3.24
C THR A 179 5.18 -5.73 -3.72
N LEU A 180 6.47 -5.96 -3.97
CA LEU A 180 7.44 -4.92 -4.38
C LEU A 180 6.98 -4.09 -5.59
N LEU A 181 6.28 -4.72 -6.54
CA LEU A 181 5.78 -4.01 -7.72
C LEU A 181 4.65 -3.04 -7.40
N ILE A 182 3.78 -3.37 -6.46
CA ILE A 182 2.73 -2.44 -5.99
C ILE A 182 3.38 -1.25 -5.30
N ASP A 183 4.35 -1.48 -4.43
CA ASP A 183 4.99 -0.44 -3.65
C ASP A 183 5.69 0.57 -4.56
N VAL A 184 6.47 0.06 -5.52
CA VAL A 184 7.10 0.89 -6.56
C VAL A 184 6.06 1.65 -7.38
N ALA A 185 4.97 1.01 -7.78
CA ALA A 185 3.92 1.65 -8.57
C ALA A 185 3.23 2.76 -7.78
N VAL A 186 2.90 2.54 -6.51
CA VAL A 186 2.28 3.53 -5.63
C VAL A 186 3.20 4.73 -5.43
N ALA A 187 4.48 4.50 -5.13
CA ALA A 187 5.47 5.58 -5.03
C ALA A 187 5.57 6.38 -6.33
N TRP A 188 5.61 5.71 -7.48
CA TRP A 188 5.68 6.36 -8.79
C TRP A 188 4.43 7.21 -9.09
N LEU A 189 3.23 6.70 -8.80
CA LEU A 189 1.99 7.46 -8.94
C LEU A 189 1.98 8.68 -8.02
N GLY A 190 2.48 8.55 -6.79
CA GLY A 190 2.64 9.67 -5.86
C GLY A 190 3.58 10.75 -6.39
N LEU A 191 4.75 10.37 -6.91
CA LEU A 191 5.69 11.29 -7.53
C LEU A 191 5.09 12.02 -8.74
N SER A 192 4.29 11.33 -9.57
CA SER A 192 3.61 11.96 -10.70
C SER A 192 2.60 13.01 -10.26
N LEU A 193 1.84 12.75 -9.18
CA LEU A 193 0.94 13.74 -8.60
C LEU A 193 1.66 15.01 -8.14
N LEU A 194 2.77 14.85 -7.44
CA LEU A 194 3.55 15.98 -6.89
C LEU A 194 4.19 16.80 -8.01
N SER A 195 4.70 16.16 -9.07
CA SER A 195 5.32 16.84 -10.19
C SER A 195 4.35 17.68 -11.02
N GLU A 196 3.12 17.22 -11.20
CA GLU A 196 2.07 17.98 -11.91
C GLU A 196 1.67 19.24 -11.14
N GLN A 197 1.54 19.14 -9.84
CA GLN A 197 1.20 20.29 -8.99
C GLN A 197 2.29 21.36 -8.96
N GLY A 198 3.55 20.94 -8.96
CA GLY A 198 4.68 21.87 -9.05
C GLY A 198 4.66 22.71 -10.34
N ARG A 199 4.29 22.11 -11.47
CA ARG A 199 4.15 22.82 -12.75
C ARG A 199 3.01 23.82 -12.75
N SER A 200 1.84 23.42 -12.27
CA SER A 200 0.65 24.29 -12.17
C SER A 200 0.92 25.53 -11.31
N THR A 201 1.62 25.39 -10.20
CA THR A 201 1.97 26.52 -9.32
C THR A 201 2.97 27.45 -9.98
N ALA A 202 3.96 26.92 -10.71
CA ALA A 202 4.95 27.72 -11.42
C ALA A 202 4.32 28.53 -12.57
N GLU A 203 3.41 27.96 -13.35
CA GLU A 203 2.69 28.65 -14.42
C GLU A 203 1.82 29.78 -13.89
N THR A 204 1.15 29.59 -12.76
CA THR A 204 0.32 30.60 -12.12
C THR A 204 1.18 31.79 -11.63
N SER A 205 2.37 31.52 -11.13
CA SER A 205 3.30 32.58 -10.66
C SER A 205 3.89 33.40 -11.79
N ILE A 206 4.18 32.78 -12.94
CA ILE A 206 4.70 33.47 -14.12
C ILE A 206 3.62 34.33 -14.80
N GLY A 207 2.37 33.83 -14.85
CA GLY A 207 1.23 34.57 -15.40
C GLY A 207 0.78 35.77 -14.56
N ALA A 208 1.16 35.81 -13.28
CA ALA A 208 0.82 36.91 -12.34
C ALA A 208 1.84 38.07 -12.38
N GLN A 209 2.94 37.99 -13.15
CA GLN A 209 3.85 39.13 -13.28
C GLN A 209 3.20 40.22 -14.15
N PRO A 210 3.05 41.47 -13.66
CA PRO A 210 2.53 42.57 -14.46
C PRO A 210 3.47 42.80 -15.64
N ARG A 211 2.90 42.79 -16.86
CA ARG A 211 3.63 43.24 -18.06
C ARG A 211 4.00 44.69 -17.83
N VAL A 212 5.27 44.95 -17.54
CA VAL A 212 5.82 46.30 -17.53
C VAL A 212 5.78 46.79 -18.99
N GLN A 213 4.88 47.73 -19.26
CA GLN A 213 4.83 48.49 -20.49
C GLN A 213 5.84 49.64 -20.45
#